data_0cef3208d58dee098b92c5463807bd6f
#
_entry.id   0cef3208d58dee098b92c5463807bd6f
#
_cell.length_a   1.000
_cell.length_b   1.000
_cell.length_c   1.000
_cell.angle_alpha   90.00
_cell.angle_beta   90.00
_cell.angle_gamma   90.00
#
_symmetry.space_group_name_H-M   'P 1'
#
loop_
_entity.id
_entity.type
_entity.pdbx_description
1 polymer ?
#
loop_
_entity_poly.entity_id
_entity_poly.type
_entity_poly.pdbx_seq_one_letter_code
_entity_poly.pdbx_strand_id
1 'polypeptide(L)'
;MKNIQLFKHIAAGLLLSGSLIGTSCSSDYMDTIPTENVSFTTVSTSLDNLYLALNGIHRKMVSQDLGNQGLGGEPGFIIGREALADDLTWDTQTWHQGFLNWSYPTNATSSYNSGEWETYYKFILNANNILKALNDNFTDESKLTDSEKALANHIKGECLAIRAWSHFNLVQYYAKPYRNGQDNSQPGVPYRTSPEIEPMARNTVEEVYTKIHGDLDEALNLLADYEPNDKNHYSLASVYGLKARALLTQQKYADAATAAVNSINEAEKDGCKIMSQSELMNGFANITSATKEAMYAAMTQNDQTVYFYSFYALSLIHI
;
A
#
# COMPACT_ATOMS: atom_id res chain seq x y z
N MET A 1 73.48 36.55 -5.37
CA MET A 1 73.27 35.30 -4.59
C MET A 1 71.93 35.26 -3.84
N LYS A 2 71.34 36.37 -3.43
CA LYS A 2 70.00 36.36 -2.72
C LYS A 2 68.81 35.91 -3.57
N ASN A 3 68.82 36.21 -4.89
CA ASN A 3 67.69 35.89 -5.78
C ASN A 3 67.62 34.40 -6.14
N ILE A 4 68.69 33.64 -6.09
CA ILE A 4 68.70 32.21 -6.40
C ILE A 4 68.10 31.37 -5.22
N GLN A 5 68.29 31.86 -4.00
CA GLN A 5 67.70 31.22 -2.83
C GLN A 5 66.16 31.43 -2.79
N LEU A 6 65.69 32.62 -3.15
CA LEU A 6 64.25 32.90 -3.22
C LEU A 6 63.55 32.05 -4.27
N PHE A 7 64.13 31.79 -5.42
CA PHE A 7 63.61 30.94 -6.48
C PHE A 7 63.52 29.46 -6.05
N LYS A 8 64.48 28.97 -5.24
CA LYS A 8 64.50 27.62 -4.69
C LYS A 8 63.36 27.40 -3.67
N HIS A 9 63.07 28.41 -2.85
CA HIS A 9 61.96 28.31 -1.88
C HIS A 9 60.58 28.42 -2.54
N ILE A 10 60.44 29.20 -3.61
CA ILE A 10 59.18 29.27 -4.39
C ILE A 10 58.94 27.97 -5.18
N ALA A 11 59.97 27.38 -5.76
CA ALA A 11 59.86 26.08 -6.45
C ALA A 11 59.58 24.92 -5.51
N ALA A 12 60.14 24.91 -4.30
CA ALA A 12 59.87 23.91 -3.28
C ALA A 12 58.43 24.04 -2.70
N GLY A 13 57.91 25.29 -2.56
CA GLY A 13 56.53 25.56 -2.14
C GLY A 13 55.51 25.11 -3.16
N LEU A 14 55.77 25.30 -4.46
CA LEU A 14 54.91 24.84 -5.55
C LEU A 14 54.90 23.33 -5.75
N LEU A 15 56.01 22.65 -5.45
CA LEU A 15 56.07 21.18 -5.46
C LEU A 15 55.35 20.54 -4.27
N LEU A 16 55.34 21.17 -3.08
CA LEU A 16 54.58 20.69 -1.90
C LEU A 16 53.08 20.95 -2.05
N SER A 17 52.66 22.05 -2.71
CA SER A 17 51.24 22.31 -2.97
C SER A 17 50.64 21.41 -4.05
N GLY A 18 51.46 20.94 -5.02
CA GLY A 18 51.02 20.00 -6.06
C GLY A 18 50.77 18.58 -5.59
N SER A 19 51.42 18.17 -4.46
CA SER A 19 51.24 16.82 -3.91
C SER A 19 50.02 16.65 -2.99
N LEU A 20 49.30 17.74 -2.62
CA LEU A 20 48.08 17.70 -1.81
C LEU A 20 46.77 17.62 -2.63
N ILE A 21 46.86 17.71 -3.97
CA ILE A 21 45.70 17.65 -4.85
C ILE A 21 45.42 16.21 -5.35
N GLY A 22 46.30 15.25 -5.01
CA GLY A 22 46.21 13.86 -5.49
C GLY A 22 45.45 12.88 -4.63
N THR A 23 44.89 13.30 -3.48
CA THR A 23 43.94 12.46 -2.75
C THR A 23 42.52 12.76 -3.22
N SER A 24 42.27 12.48 -4.51
CA SER A 24 40.92 12.36 -5.00
C SER A 24 40.18 11.31 -4.17
N CYS A 25 39.06 11.68 -3.62
CA CYS A 25 38.10 10.78 -2.96
C CYS A 25 38.02 9.47 -3.75
N SER A 26 38.33 8.35 -3.11
CA SER A 26 38.02 7.06 -3.71
C SER A 26 36.51 7.00 -3.97
N SER A 27 36.11 6.42 -5.09
CA SER A 27 34.68 6.18 -5.42
C SER A 27 33.92 5.50 -4.27
N ASP A 28 34.62 4.80 -3.39
CA ASP A 28 34.09 4.10 -2.23
C ASP A 28 33.47 5.04 -1.18
N TYR A 29 33.81 6.33 -1.14
CA TYR A 29 33.17 7.29 -0.23
C TYR A 29 31.75 7.66 -0.68
N MET A 30 31.43 7.47 -1.97
CA MET A 30 30.11 7.72 -2.54
C MET A 30 29.20 6.47 -2.49
N ASP A 31 29.77 5.29 -2.23
CA ASP A 31 29.07 4.02 -2.10
C ASP A 31 28.72 3.69 -0.63
N THR A 32 28.36 4.70 0.15
CA THR A 32 27.83 4.48 1.49
C THR A 32 26.45 3.85 1.39
N ILE A 33 26.36 2.57 1.73
CA ILE A 33 25.07 1.91 1.99
C ILE A 33 24.45 2.66 3.17
N PRO A 34 23.26 3.27 3.02
CA PRO A 34 22.59 3.93 4.14
C PRO A 34 22.44 2.93 5.29
N THR A 35 23.07 3.21 6.43
CA THR A 35 23.05 2.32 7.61
C THR A 35 21.66 2.28 8.28
N GLU A 36 20.78 3.24 7.94
CA GLU A 36 19.41 3.33 8.46
C GLU A 36 18.34 2.78 7.49
N ASN A 37 18.70 2.51 6.22
CA ASN A 37 17.79 1.96 5.23
C ASN A 37 18.45 0.75 4.57
N VAL A 38 17.88 -0.43 4.77
CA VAL A 38 18.30 -1.63 4.05
C VAL A 38 17.99 -1.45 2.57
N SER A 39 19.00 -1.61 1.69
CA SER A 39 18.75 -1.46 0.25
C SER A 39 17.79 -2.56 -0.23
N PHE A 40 16.92 -2.23 -1.19
CA PHE A 40 16.00 -3.22 -1.75
C PHE A 40 16.72 -4.43 -2.35
N THR A 41 17.94 -4.24 -2.87
CA THR A 41 18.78 -5.35 -3.37
C THR A 41 19.13 -6.35 -2.26
N THR A 42 19.30 -5.91 -1.03
CA THR A 42 19.53 -6.80 0.13
C THR A 42 18.24 -7.49 0.57
N VAL A 43 17.11 -6.76 0.55
CA VAL A 43 15.78 -7.31 0.88
C VAL A 43 15.37 -8.38 -0.12
N SER A 44 15.68 -8.22 -1.40
CA SER A 44 15.23 -9.10 -2.48
C SER A 44 15.88 -10.50 -2.50
N THR A 45 16.87 -10.76 -1.64
CA THR A 45 17.64 -12.02 -1.65
C THR A 45 17.08 -13.13 -0.76
N SER A 46 16.07 -12.85 0.07
CA SER A 46 15.46 -13.78 1.02
C SER A 46 13.93 -13.64 1.03
N LEU A 47 13.23 -14.77 1.07
CA LEU A 47 11.76 -14.77 1.21
C LEU A 47 11.31 -14.16 2.53
N ASP A 48 12.04 -14.39 3.63
CA ASP A 48 11.73 -13.77 4.93
C ASP A 48 11.82 -12.24 4.85
N ASN A 49 12.83 -11.72 4.16
CA ASN A 49 12.95 -10.27 3.95
C ASN A 49 11.84 -9.72 3.05
N LEU A 50 11.41 -10.45 2.03
CA LEU A 50 10.26 -10.08 1.20
C LEU A 50 8.96 -10.10 2.00
N TYR A 51 8.81 -11.06 2.92
CA TYR A 51 7.69 -11.09 3.86
C TYR A 51 7.71 -9.89 4.82
N LEU A 52 8.87 -9.50 5.33
CA LEU A 52 9.00 -8.26 6.12
C LEU A 52 8.67 -7.00 5.31
N ALA A 53 9.04 -6.96 4.02
CA ALA A 53 8.67 -5.86 3.13
C ALA A 53 7.14 -5.81 2.90
N LEU A 54 6.47 -6.96 2.76
CA LEU A 54 5.01 -7.07 2.69
C LEU A 54 4.36 -6.53 3.98
N ASN A 55 4.87 -6.92 5.16
CA ASN A 55 4.43 -6.37 6.45
C ASN A 55 4.57 -4.84 6.49
N GLY A 56 5.63 -4.30 5.86
CA GLY A 56 5.83 -2.87 5.70
C GLY A 56 4.70 -2.19 4.91
N ILE A 57 4.13 -2.86 3.89
CA ILE A 57 2.97 -2.33 3.14
C ILE A 57 1.74 -2.28 4.05
N HIS A 58 1.40 -3.37 4.74
CA HIS A 58 0.26 -3.42 5.67
C HIS A 58 0.37 -2.36 6.77
N ARG A 59 1.58 -2.18 7.33
CA ARG A 59 1.85 -1.12 8.31
C ARG A 59 1.60 0.28 7.72
N LYS A 60 1.98 0.51 6.46
CA LYS A 60 1.77 1.79 5.77
C LYS A 60 0.30 2.08 5.49
N MET A 61 -0.55 1.07 5.32
CA MET A 61 -1.99 1.26 5.11
C MET A 61 -2.67 1.97 6.27
N VAL A 62 -2.19 1.78 7.50
CA VAL A 62 -2.75 2.41 8.72
C VAL A 62 -1.90 3.54 9.26
N SER A 63 -0.74 3.81 8.68
CA SER A 63 0.15 4.89 9.10
C SER A 63 -0.26 6.20 8.45
N GLN A 64 -0.12 7.29 9.21
CA GLN A 64 -0.20 8.62 8.65
C GLN A 64 1.04 8.87 7.77
N ASP A 65 0.81 9.15 6.50
CA ASP A 65 1.86 9.47 5.53
C ASP A 65 1.80 10.94 5.13
N LEU A 66 2.88 11.41 4.45
CA LEU A 66 2.97 12.75 3.86
C LEU A 66 2.90 13.92 4.85
N GLY A 67 3.03 13.68 6.16
CA GLY A 67 3.00 14.73 7.18
C GLY A 67 1.67 15.48 7.28
N ASN A 68 0.62 15.04 6.60
CA ASN A 68 -0.71 15.64 6.63
C ASN A 68 -1.61 14.85 7.60
N GLN A 69 -2.09 15.54 8.64
CA GLN A 69 -2.89 14.94 9.69
C GLN A 69 -4.25 14.40 9.21
N GLY A 70 -4.78 14.95 8.11
CA GLY A 70 -6.01 14.47 7.48
C GLY A 70 -5.84 13.22 6.61
N LEU A 71 -4.59 12.82 6.32
CA LEU A 71 -4.27 11.64 5.51
C LEU A 71 -3.81 10.51 6.42
N GLY A 72 -4.67 10.07 7.32
CA GLY A 72 -4.40 9.02 8.31
C GLY A 72 -4.38 7.60 7.73
N GLY A 73 -3.70 7.38 6.60
CA GLY A 73 -3.70 6.12 5.89
C GLY A 73 -5.05 5.78 5.26
N GLU A 74 -5.24 4.54 4.87
CA GLU A 74 -6.48 4.07 4.22
C GLU A 74 -7.76 4.31 5.05
N PRO A 75 -7.77 4.09 6.38
CA PRO A 75 -8.95 4.44 7.19
C PRO A 75 -9.33 5.92 7.10
N GLY A 76 -8.36 6.82 7.01
CA GLY A 76 -8.62 8.26 6.81
C GLY A 76 -9.28 8.55 5.46
N PHE A 77 -8.88 7.86 4.39
CA PHE A 77 -9.51 7.97 3.07
C PHE A 77 -10.94 7.42 3.07
N ILE A 78 -11.19 6.30 3.75
CA ILE A 78 -12.53 5.73 3.89
C ILE A 78 -13.44 6.73 4.60
N ILE A 79 -13.03 7.28 5.75
CA ILE A 79 -13.80 8.27 6.49
C ILE A 79 -14.05 9.54 5.63
N GLY A 80 -13.02 9.99 4.89
CA GLY A 80 -13.17 11.13 3.97
C GLY A 80 -14.22 10.88 2.89
N ARG A 81 -14.28 9.66 2.34
CA ARG A 81 -15.29 9.26 1.33
C ARG A 81 -16.69 9.15 1.93
N GLU A 82 -16.83 8.57 3.12
CA GLU A 82 -18.11 8.52 3.84
C GLU A 82 -18.62 9.92 4.18
N ALA A 83 -17.72 10.88 4.44
CA ALA A 83 -18.08 12.28 4.65
C ALA A 83 -18.58 13.00 3.39
N LEU A 84 -18.31 12.47 2.19
CA LEU A 84 -18.87 12.96 0.92
C LEU A 84 -20.25 12.36 0.62
N ALA A 85 -20.63 11.31 1.34
CA ALA A 85 -21.94 10.69 1.28
C ALA A 85 -22.87 11.25 2.38
N ASP A 86 -24.00 10.60 2.61
CA ASP A 86 -25.02 11.04 3.57
C ASP A 86 -24.85 10.37 4.96
N ASP A 87 -23.86 9.47 5.11
CA ASP A 87 -23.71 8.63 6.31
C ASP A 87 -23.00 9.34 7.46
N LEU A 88 -22.16 10.35 7.16
CA LEU A 88 -21.45 11.14 8.16
C LEU A 88 -21.79 12.61 8.04
N THR A 89 -21.97 13.25 9.21
CA THR A 89 -22.07 14.70 9.32
C THR A 89 -21.04 15.20 10.34
N TRP A 90 -20.52 16.40 10.13
CA TRP A 90 -19.55 17.03 11.00
C TRP A 90 -20.16 18.26 11.65
N ASP A 91 -19.69 18.61 12.83
CA ASP A 91 -19.97 19.93 13.39
C ASP A 91 -19.22 21.02 12.57
N THR A 92 -19.81 22.21 12.52
CA THR A 92 -19.55 23.26 11.53
C THR A 92 -18.16 23.90 11.57
N GLN A 93 -17.25 23.49 12.45
CA GLN A 93 -15.93 24.12 12.63
C GLN A 93 -14.76 23.14 12.66
N THR A 94 -14.74 22.15 11.77
CA THR A 94 -13.65 21.18 11.74
C THR A 94 -12.68 21.40 10.58
N TRP A 95 -11.47 20.93 10.74
CA TRP A 95 -10.42 20.95 9.73
C TRP A 95 -10.78 20.18 8.45
N HIS A 96 -11.79 19.30 8.52
CA HIS A 96 -12.22 18.43 7.42
C HIS A 96 -13.49 18.93 6.72
N GLN A 97 -13.91 20.15 6.96
CA GLN A 97 -15.11 20.75 6.36
C GLN A 97 -15.12 20.74 4.82
N GLY A 98 -13.94 20.67 4.19
CA GLY A 98 -13.80 20.57 2.75
C GLY A 98 -14.36 19.28 2.13
N PHE A 99 -14.58 18.22 2.93
CA PHE A 99 -15.33 17.04 2.48
C PHE A 99 -16.83 17.33 2.42
N LEU A 100 -17.40 17.89 3.47
CA LEU A 100 -18.84 18.20 3.56
C LEU A 100 -19.32 19.16 2.47
N ASN A 101 -18.52 20.17 2.15
CA ASN A 101 -18.86 21.15 1.13
C ASN A 101 -18.31 20.81 -0.27
N TRP A 102 -17.77 19.61 -0.46
CA TRP A 102 -17.21 19.11 -1.70
C TRP A 102 -16.05 19.94 -2.27
N SER A 103 -15.42 20.80 -1.46
CA SER A 103 -14.32 21.63 -1.93
C SER A 103 -13.02 20.85 -2.15
N TYR A 104 -12.79 19.77 -1.41
CA TYR A 104 -11.61 18.93 -1.57
C TYR A 104 -11.64 18.11 -2.86
N PRO A 105 -12.69 17.30 -3.14
CA PRO A 105 -12.73 16.49 -4.35
C PRO A 105 -12.82 17.30 -5.65
N THR A 106 -13.39 18.51 -5.58
CA THR A 106 -13.51 19.39 -6.76
C THR A 106 -12.26 20.23 -7.02
N ASN A 107 -11.32 20.28 -6.08
CA ASN A 107 -10.07 21.04 -6.23
C ASN A 107 -8.91 20.10 -6.62
N ALA A 108 -8.45 20.18 -7.87
CA ALA A 108 -7.34 19.36 -8.36
C ALA A 108 -6.01 19.57 -7.63
N THR A 109 -5.83 20.71 -6.93
CA THR A 109 -4.63 21.02 -6.15
C THR A 109 -4.77 20.68 -4.66
N SER A 110 -5.89 20.10 -4.26
CA SER A 110 -6.11 19.67 -2.89
C SER A 110 -5.11 18.58 -2.49
N SER A 111 -4.47 18.76 -1.34
CA SER A 111 -3.56 17.75 -0.78
C SER A 111 -4.25 16.42 -0.46
N TYR A 112 -5.56 16.43 -0.22
CA TYR A 112 -6.34 15.21 -0.03
C TYR A 112 -6.42 14.40 -1.33
N ASN A 113 -6.73 15.05 -2.46
CA ASN A 113 -6.75 14.37 -3.75
C ASN A 113 -5.38 13.82 -4.16
N SER A 114 -4.32 14.64 -4.05
CA SER A 114 -2.97 14.19 -4.39
C SER A 114 -2.46 13.13 -3.42
N GLY A 115 -2.79 13.25 -2.14
CA GLY A 115 -2.33 12.34 -1.09
C GLY A 115 -2.92 10.94 -1.21
N GLU A 116 -4.22 10.81 -1.50
CA GLU A 116 -4.84 9.51 -1.74
C GLU A 116 -4.25 8.83 -2.98
N TRP A 117 -4.10 9.58 -4.09
CA TRP A 117 -3.44 9.10 -5.30
C TRP A 117 -2.02 8.60 -5.03
N GLU A 118 -1.20 9.42 -4.39
CA GLU A 118 0.19 9.10 -4.08
C GLU A 118 0.30 7.88 -3.16
N THR A 119 -0.55 7.77 -2.15
CA THR A 119 -0.52 6.68 -1.17
C THR A 119 -0.85 5.34 -1.83
N TYR A 120 -1.92 5.24 -2.62
CA TYR A 120 -2.23 4.00 -3.30
C TYR A 120 -1.17 3.61 -4.35
N TYR A 121 -0.60 4.57 -5.09
CA TYR A 121 0.50 4.26 -6.01
C TYR A 121 1.80 3.87 -5.28
N LYS A 122 2.04 4.31 -4.05
CA LYS A 122 3.12 3.79 -3.20
C LYS A 122 2.88 2.34 -2.81
N PHE A 123 1.64 1.94 -2.47
CA PHE A 123 1.33 0.53 -2.21
C PHE A 123 1.56 -0.32 -3.46
N ILE A 124 1.09 0.13 -4.62
CA ILE A 124 1.31 -0.53 -5.91
C ILE A 124 2.80 -0.67 -6.23
N LEU A 125 3.58 0.39 -6.04
CA LEU A 125 5.02 0.38 -6.29
C LEU A 125 5.73 -0.66 -5.40
N ASN A 126 5.43 -0.66 -4.10
CA ASN A 126 6.04 -1.59 -3.17
C ASN A 126 5.62 -3.04 -3.45
N ALA A 127 4.35 -3.29 -3.76
CA ALA A 127 3.88 -4.60 -4.19
C ALA A 127 4.59 -5.06 -5.48
N ASN A 128 4.72 -4.19 -6.48
CA ASN A 128 5.42 -4.51 -7.72
C ASN A 128 6.92 -4.77 -7.51
N ASN A 129 7.58 -4.06 -6.57
CA ASN A 129 8.96 -4.35 -6.19
C ASN A 129 9.11 -5.77 -5.64
N ILE A 130 8.22 -6.19 -4.74
CA ILE A 130 8.22 -7.54 -4.17
C ILE A 130 7.93 -8.58 -5.26
N LEU A 131 6.91 -8.35 -6.10
CA LEU A 131 6.57 -9.24 -7.22
C LEU A 131 7.73 -9.41 -8.20
N LYS A 132 8.43 -8.30 -8.51
CA LYS A 132 9.63 -8.35 -9.36
C LYS A 132 10.74 -9.16 -8.70
N ALA A 133 11.00 -8.95 -7.40
CA ALA A 133 12.02 -9.70 -6.67
C ALA A 133 11.72 -11.21 -6.62
N LEU A 134 10.46 -11.59 -6.42
CA LEU A 134 10.02 -13.00 -6.51
C LEU A 134 10.30 -13.58 -7.90
N ASN A 135 9.93 -12.85 -8.94
CA ASN A 135 10.15 -13.30 -10.32
C ASN A 135 11.64 -13.36 -10.70
N ASP A 136 12.47 -12.47 -10.19
CA ASP A 136 13.90 -12.45 -10.52
C ASP A 136 14.70 -13.53 -9.77
N ASN A 137 14.31 -13.87 -8.51
CA ASN A 137 15.17 -14.66 -7.62
C ASN A 137 14.59 -16.03 -7.24
N PHE A 138 13.26 -16.26 -7.36
CA PHE A 138 12.59 -17.44 -6.80
C PHE A 138 11.74 -18.21 -7.81
N THR A 139 12.03 -18.11 -9.10
CA THR A 139 11.29 -18.84 -10.16
C THR A 139 11.68 -20.31 -10.33
N ASP A 140 12.87 -20.69 -9.89
CA ASP A 140 13.32 -22.08 -9.95
C ASP A 140 12.79 -22.86 -8.75
N GLU A 141 11.56 -23.34 -8.85
CA GLU A 141 10.89 -24.09 -7.77
C GLU A 141 11.64 -25.36 -7.35
N SER A 142 12.54 -25.90 -8.20
CA SER A 142 13.32 -27.09 -7.85
C SER A 142 14.35 -26.81 -6.74
N LYS A 143 14.67 -25.54 -6.52
CA LYS A 143 15.60 -25.07 -5.47
C LYS A 143 14.90 -24.69 -4.17
N LEU A 144 13.57 -24.64 -4.16
CA LEU A 144 12.78 -24.23 -3.01
C LEU A 144 12.22 -25.48 -2.31
N THR A 145 12.26 -25.46 -0.99
CA THR A 145 11.50 -26.40 -0.15
C THR A 145 10.00 -26.13 -0.28
N ASP A 146 9.18 -27.08 0.12
CA ASP A 146 7.71 -26.90 0.08
C ASP A 146 7.25 -25.72 0.96
N SER A 147 7.91 -25.48 2.09
CA SER A 147 7.66 -24.33 2.96
C SER A 147 8.01 -23.00 2.27
N GLU A 148 9.13 -22.95 1.54
CA GLU A 148 9.54 -21.75 0.80
C GLU A 148 8.60 -21.47 -0.37
N LYS A 149 8.12 -22.51 -1.07
CA LYS A 149 7.09 -22.36 -2.12
C LYS A 149 5.79 -21.80 -1.55
N ALA A 150 5.33 -22.34 -0.44
CA ALA A 150 4.14 -21.85 0.25
C ALA A 150 4.29 -20.37 0.65
N LEU A 151 5.45 -20.00 1.21
CA LEU A 151 5.74 -18.61 1.57
C LEU A 151 5.82 -17.70 0.35
N ALA A 152 6.47 -18.12 -0.73
CA ALA A 152 6.55 -17.35 -1.96
C ALA A 152 5.16 -17.14 -2.59
N ASN A 153 4.30 -18.16 -2.61
CA ASN A 153 2.94 -18.08 -3.08
C ASN A 153 2.09 -17.13 -2.22
N HIS A 154 2.23 -17.22 -0.89
CA HIS A 154 1.57 -16.31 0.03
C HIS A 154 1.97 -14.85 -0.24
N ILE A 155 3.26 -14.53 -0.27
CA ILE A 155 3.76 -13.18 -0.53
C ILE A 155 3.25 -12.67 -1.90
N LYS A 156 3.31 -13.53 -2.94
CA LYS A 156 2.84 -13.17 -4.27
C LYS A 156 1.34 -12.91 -4.30
N GLY A 157 0.55 -13.78 -3.70
CA GLY A 157 -0.91 -13.67 -3.63
C GLY A 157 -1.35 -12.38 -2.93
N GLU A 158 -0.76 -12.04 -1.79
CA GLU A 158 -1.08 -10.81 -1.10
C GLU A 158 -0.65 -9.55 -1.88
N CYS A 159 0.53 -9.55 -2.49
CA CYS A 159 0.97 -8.42 -3.32
C CYS A 159 0.04 -8.16 -4.50
N LEU A 160 -0.49 -9.21 -5.13
CA LEU A 160 -1.49 -9.11 -6.20
C LEU A 160 -2.81 -8.54 -5.66
N ALA A 161 -3.28 -9.02 -4.51
CA ALA A 161 -4.48 -8.51 -3.86
C ALA A 161 -4.35 -7.02 -3.45
N ILE A 162 -3.20 -6.62 -2.89
CA ILE A 162 -2.88 -5.22 -2.57
C ILE A 162 -2.88 -4.36 -3.82
N ARG A 163 -2.27 -4.83 -4.91
CA ARG A 163 -2.25 -4.12 -6.19
C ARG A 163 -3.64 -3.93 -6.77
N ALA A 164 -4.44 -4.98 -6.76
CA ALA A 164 -5.83 -4.95 -7.21
C ALA A 164 -6.68 -4.00 -6.37
N TRP A 165 -6.60 -4.10 -5.05
CA TRP A 165 -7.32 -3.24 -4.11
C TRP A 165 -6.94 -1.76 -4.28
N SER A 166 -5.66 -1.48 -4.42
CA SER A 166 -5.18 -0.11 -4.62
C SER A 166 -5.71 0.49 -5.94
N HIS A 167 -5.66 -0.26 -7.05
CA HIS A 167 -6.22 0.20 -8.32
C HIS A 167 -7.75 0.30 -8.28
N PHE A 168 -8.43 -0.57 -7.52
CA PHE A 168 -9.88 -0.50 -7.33
C PHE A 168 -10.29 0.80 -6.62
N ASN A 169 -9.57 1.22 -5.58
CA ASN A 169 -9.83 2.50 -4.94
C ASN A 169 -9.54 3.68 -5.88
N LEU A 170 -8.39 3.63 -6.57
CA LEU A 170 -8.01 4.68 -7.53
C LEU A 170 -9.04 4.85 -8.66
N VAL A 171 -9.54 3.78 -9.26
CA VAL A 171 -10.49 3.88 -10.37
C VAL A 171 -11.84 4.42 -9.92
N GLN A 172 -12.28 4.10 -8.70
CA GLN A 172 -13.52 4.64 -8.15
C GLN A 172 -13.42 6.14 -7.86
N TYR A 173 -12.26 6.60 -7.37
CA TYR A 173 -12.10 7.99 -6.95
C TYR A 173 -11.74 8.93 -8.11
N TYR A 174 -10.93 8.45 -9.08
CA TYR A 174 -10.35 9.29 -10.15
C TYR A 174 -10.88 9.02 -11.55
N ALA A 175 -11.88 8.16 -11.69
CA ALA A 175 -12.52 7.88 -12.98
C ALA A 175 -14.04 8.00 -12.90
N LYS A 176 -14.68 8.02 -14.08
CA LYS A 176 -16.15 7.91 -14.14
C LYS A 176 -16.58 6.51 -13.72
N PRO A 177 -17.75 6.37 -13.07
CA PRO A 177 -18.26 5.09 -12.62
C PRO A 177 -18.37 4.07 -13.76
N TYR A 178 -18.11 2.80 -13.42
CA TYR A 178 -18.42 1.67 -14.31
C TYR A 178 -19.93 1.57 -14.54
N ARG A 179 -20.33 1.22 -15.74
CA ARG A 179 -21.74 1.02 -16.12
C ARG A 179 -21.90 -0.35 -16.75
N ASN A 180 -22.63 -1.23 -16.08
CA ASN A 180 -22.91 -2.56 -16.60
C ASN A 180 -23.64 -2.49 -17.94
N GLY A 181 -23.23 -3.32 -18.89
CA GLY A 181 -23.78 -3.37 -20.23
C GLY A 181 -23.31 -2.27 -21.20
N GLN A 182 -22.32 -1.46 -20.78
CA GLN A 182 -21.63 -0.49 -21.63
C GLN A 182 -20.18 -0.90 -21.88
N ASP A 183 -19.51 -0.29 -22.84
CA ASP A 183 -18.12 -0.58 -23.21
C ASP A 183 -17.08 -0.07 -22.19
N ASN A 184 -17.48 0.87 -21.32
CA ASN A 184 -16.63 1.47 -20.29
C ASN A 184 -15.26 1.96 -20.81
N SER A 185 -15.26 2.50 -22.04
CA SER A 185 -14.06 3.00 -22.73
C SER A 185 -13.56 4.36 -22.22
N GLN A 186 -14.28 4.99 -21.28
CA GLN A 186 -13.85 6.23 -20.66
C GLN A 186 -12.52 6.03 -19.92
N PRO A 187 -11.68 7.11 -19.80
CA PRO A 187 -10.40 7.02 -19.11
C PRO A 187 -10.55 6.58 -17.64
N GLY A 188 -9.91 5.48 -17.30
CA GLY A 188 -9.72 4.96 -15.96
C GLY A 188 -8.49 5.55 -15.28
N VAL A 189 -7.59 4.69 -14.78
CA VAL A 189 -6.30 5.05 -14.16
C VAL A 189 -5.17 4.23 -14.80
N PRO A 190 -3.91 4.67 -14.75
CA PRO A 190 -2.78 3.84 -15.18
C PRO A 190 -2.69 2.57 -14.32
N TYR A 191 -2.86 1.39 -14.91
CA TYR A 191 -2.72 0.13 -14.18
C TYR A 191 -1.27 -0.35 -14.24
N ARG A 192 -0.52 -0.09 -13.17
CA ARG A 192 0.91 -0.41 -13.10
C ARG A 192 1.15 -1.82 -12.59
N THR A 193 1.90 -2.59 -13.39
CA THR A 193 2.31 -3.98 -13.09
C THR A 193 3.82 -4.12 -12.90
N SER A 194 4.55 -3.03 -12.99
CA SER A 194 6.00 -2.95 -12.91
C SER A 194 6.42 -1.80 -11.97
N PRO A 195 7.57 -1.93 -11.28
CA PRO A 195 8.07 -0.88 -10.39
C PRO A 195 8.76 0.27 -11.15
N GLU A 196 9.01 0.14 -12.45
CA GLU A 196 9.68 1.17 -13.24
C GLU A 196 8.84 2.45 -13.29
N ILE A 197 9.52 3.59 -13.06
CA ILE A 197 8.88 4.91 -13.07
C ILE A 197 8.95 5.48 -14.49
N GLU A 198 7.96 5.10 -15.31
CA GLU A 198 7.81 5.56 -16.68
C GLU A 198 6.48 6.27 -16.89
N PRO A 199 6.40 7.27 -17.78
CA PRO A 199 5.12 7.84 -18.17
C PRO A 199 4.19 6.74 -18.72
N MET A 200 2.95 6.68 -18.20
CA MET A 200 1.96 5.70 -18.62
C MET A 200 0.62 6.37 -18.89
N ALA A 201 0.02 6.08 -20.02
CA ALA A 201 -1.33 6.52 -20.34
C ALA A 201 -2.35 5.88 -19.39
N ARG A 202 -3.50 6.53 -19.21
CA ARG A 202 -4.63 5.96 -18.48
C ARG A 202 -5.20 4.78 -19.28
N ASN A 203 -5.38 3.66 -18.62
CA ASN A 203 -6.20 2.57 -19.13
C ASN A 203 -7.67 3.01 -19.18
N THR A 204 -8.48 2.34 -19.97
CA THR A 204 -9.94 2.49 -19.90
C THR A 204 -10.46 1.92 -18.58
N VAL A 205 -11.65 2.33 -18.15
CA VAL A 205 -12.28 1.78 -16.94
C VAL A 205 -12.47 0.27 -17.08
N GLU A 206 -12.87 -0.23 -18.27
CA GLU A 206 -13.00 -1.68 -18.52
C GLU A 206 -11.68 -2.42 -18.35
N GLU A 207 -10.59 -1.91 -18.93
CA GLU A 207 -9.27 -2.52 -18.80
C GLU A 207 -8.79 -2.56 -17.35
N VAL A 208 -9.05 -1.49 -16.56
CA VAL A 208 -8.68 -1.44 -15.14
C VAL A 208 -9.40 -2.55 -14.38
N TYR A 209 -10.73 -2.68 -14.52
CA TYR A 209 -11.48 -3.73 -13.82
C TYR A 209 -11.12 -5.13 -14.29
N THR A 210 -10.83 -5.33 -15.58
CA THR A 210 -10.33 -6.61 -16.10
C THR A 210 -9.03 -7.01 -15.41
N LYS A 211 -8.10 -6.07 -15.27
CA LYS A 211 -6.81 -6.32 -14.61
C LYS A 211 -6.97 -6.52 -13.10
N ILE A 212 -7.87 -5.79 -12.44
CA ILE A 212 -8.23 -6.00 -11.02
C ILE A 212 -8.69 -7.44 -10.81
N HIS A 213 -9.62 -7.93 -11.63
CA HIS A 213 -10.09 -9.32 -11.52
C HIS A 213 -9.00 -10.33 -11.82
N GLY A 214 -8.14 -10.07 -12.80
CA GLY A 214 -7.00 -10.93 -13.10
C GLY A 214 -6.06 -11.09 -11.90
N ASP A 215 -5.70 -9.98 -11.25
CA ASP A 215 -4.86 -10.00 -10.04
C ASP A 215 -5.55 -10.71 -8.86
N LEU A 216 -6.86 -10.47 -8.65
CA LEU A 216 -7.60 -11.13 -7.59
C LEU A 216 -7.76 -12.64 -7.85
N ASP A 217 -7.97 -13.05 -9.09
CA ASP A 217 -8.11 -14.47 -9.45
C ASP A 217 -6.78 -15.22 -9.28
N GLU A 218 -5.66 -14.61 -9.67
CA GLU A 218 -4.34 -15.18 -9.40
C GLU A 218 -4.06 -15.22 -7.89
N ALA A 219 -4.41 -14.18 -7.13
CA ALA A 219 -4.26 -14.16 -5.68
C ALA A 219 -5.07 -15.27 -5.01
N LEU A 220 -6.33 -15.50 -5.42
CA LEU A 220 -7.17 -16.60 -4.90
C LEU A 220 -6.55 -17.96 -5.14
N ASN A 221 -5.94 -18.20 -6.30
CA ASN A 221 -5.27 -19.46 -6.60
C ASN A 221 -4.02 -19.65 -5.74
N LEU A 222 -3.23 -18.60 -5.52
CA LEU A 222 -1.99 -18.65 -4.75
C LEU A 222 -2.21 -18.80 -3.23
N LEU A 223 -3.34 -18.30 -2.73
CA LEU A 223 -3.71 -18.35 -1.32
C LEU A 223 -4.62 -19.53 -0.97
N ALA A 224 -4.92 -20.43 -1.90
CA ALA A 224 -5.88 -21.51 -1.71
C ALA A 224 -5.54 -22.44 -0.52
N ASP A 225 -4.24 -22.69 -0.31
CA ASP A 225 -3.72 -23.55 0.76
C ASP A 225 -3.11 -22.75 1.93
N TYR A 226 -3.29 -21.43 1.93
CA TYR A 226 -2.74 -20.57 2.98
C TYR A 226 -3.68 -20.44 4.16
N GLU A 227 -3.21 -20.86 5.32
CA GLU A 227 -3.90 -20.65 6.61
C GLU A 227 -3.25 -19.47 7.34
N PRO A 228 -3.97 -18.35 7.51
CA PRO A 228 -3.42 -17.17 8.19
C PRO A 228 -3.21 -17.45 9.68
N ASN A 229 -2.02 -17.18 10.18
CA ASN A 229 -1.71 -17.27 11.62
C ASN A 229 -2.32 -16.10 12.41
N ASP A 230 -2.61 -14.99 11.73
CA ASP A 230 -3.20 -13.79 12.30
C ASP A 230 -4.08 -13.08 11.25
N LYS A 231 -4.69 -11.98 11.64
CA LYS A 231 -5.59 -11.20 10.75
C LYS A 231 -4.91 -9.96 10.12
N ASN A 232 -3.61 -9.82 10.27
CA ASN A 232 -2.86 -8.69 9.69
C ASN A 232 -2.56 -8.90 8.21
N HIS A 233 -2.78 -10.10 7.69
CA HIS A 233 -2.55 -10.51 6.33
C HIS A 233 -3.85 -10.85 5.61
N TYR A 234 -3.87 -10.71 4.30
CA TYR A 234 -5.03 -11.12 3.51
C TYR A 234 -5.12 -12.65 3.46
N SER A 235 -6.27 -13.17 3.91
CA SER A 235 -6.66 -14.56 3.74
C SER A 235 -7.45 -14.76 2.45
N LEU A 236 -7.67 -16.01 2.08
CA LEU A 236 -8.57 -16.38 0.97
C LEU A 236 -9.95 -15.72 1.13
N ALA A 237 -10.48 -15.72 2.37
CA ALA A 237 -11.75 -15.07 2.71
C ALA A 237 -11.74 -13.56 2.38
N SER A 238 -10.69 -12.84 2.79
CA SER A 238 -10.60 -11.41 2.55
C SER A 238 -10.48 -11.08 1.06
N VAL A 239 -9.72 -11.87 0.28
CA VAL A 239 -9.58 -11.66 -1.18
C VAL A 239 -10.90 -11.91 -1.92
N TYR A 240 -11.68 -12.93 -1.52
CA TYR A 240 -13.05 -13.09 -2.04
C TYR A 240 -13.93 -11.88 -1.69
N GLY A 241 -13.79 -11.33 -0.49
CA GLY A 241 -14.49 -10.10 -0.10
C GLY A 241 -14.12 -8.90 -0.97
N LEU A 242 -12.83 -8.70 -1.29
CA LEU A 242 -12.39 -7.67 -2.23
C LEU A 242 -12.98 -7.89 -3.64
N LYS A 243 -13.00 -9.14 -4.11
CA LYS A 243 -13.61 -9.50 -5.40
C LYS A 243 -15.11 -9.21 -5.43
N ALA A 244 -15.82 -9.55 -4.36
CA ALA A 244 -17.25 -9.27 -4.23
C ALA A 244 -17.52 -7.75 -4.32
N ARG A 245 -16.73 -6.93 -3.65
CA ARG A 245 -16.84 -5.45 -3.71
C ARG A 245 -16.58 -4.91 -5.11
N ALA A 246 -15.56 -5.41 -5.81
CA ALA A 246 -15.27 -4.99 -7.18
C ALA A 246 -16.43 -5.34 -8.14
N LEU A 247 -16.97 -6.56 -8.04
CA LEU A 247 -18.12 -7.02 -8.84
C LEU A 247 -19.40 -6.24 -8.53
N LEU A 248 -19.64 -5.93 -7.24
CA LEU A 248 -20.78 -5.12 -6.82
C LEU A 248 -20.70 -3.72 -7.42
N THR A 249 -19.54 -3.08 -7.39
CA THR A 249 -19.32 -1.76 -8.00
C THR A 249 -19.55 -1.78 -9.52
N GLN A 250 -19.25 -2.91 -10.17
CA GLN A 250 -19.55 -3.12 -11.58
C GLN A 250 -21.04 -3.49 -11.85
N GLN A 251 -21.88 -3.55 -10.81
CA GLN A 251 -23.28 -3.98 -10.91
C GLN A 251 -23.46 -5.42 -11.43
N LYS A 252 -22.42 -6.27 -11.26
CA LYS A 252 -22.45 -7.70 -11.56
C LYS A 252 -22.97 -8.48 -10.35
N TYR A 253 -24.23 -8.27 -9.99
CA TYR A 253 -24.81 -8.67 -8.71
C TYR A 253 -24.76 -10.18 -8.45
N ALA A 254 -24.99 -11.01 -9.46
CA ALA A 254 -24.98 -12.48 -9.29
C ALA A 254 -23.56 -12.99 -8.96
N ASP A 255 -22.56 -12.47 -9.67
CA ASP A 255 -21.15 -12.83 -9.44
C ASP A 255 -20.67 -12.26 -8.10
N ALA A 256 -21.09 -11.05 -7.76
CA ALA A 256 -20.78 -10.43 -6.46
C ALA A 256 -21.37 -11.26 -5.30
N ALA A 257 -22.61 -11.73 -5.41
CA ALA A 257 -23.23 -12.59 -4.41
C ALA A 257 -22.47 -13.92 -4.26
N THR A 258 -22.06 -14.54 -5.39
CA THR A 258 -21.27 -15.77 -5.36
C THR A 258 -19.93 -15.55 -4.66
N ALA A 259 -19.20 -14.48 -5.00
CA ALA A 259 -17.93 -14.14 -4.36
C ALA A 259 -18.11 -13.84 -2.86
N ALA A 260 -19.19 -13.16 -2.47
CA ALA A 260 -19.50 -12.88 -1.06
C ALA A 260 -19.79 -14.17 -0.28
N VAL A 261 -20.54 -15.13 -0.85
CA VAL A 261 -20.78 -16.44 -0.22
C VAL A 261 -19.47 -17.20 -0.04
N ASN A 262 -18.60 -17.21 -1.05
CA ASN A 262 -17.28 -17.82 -0.94
C ASN A 262 -16.45 -17.16 0.17
N SER A 263 -16.48 -15.83 0.28
CA SER A 263 -15.80 -15.10 1.35
C SER A 263 -16.28 -15.52 2.73
N ILE A 264 -17.60 -15.65 2.93
CA ILE A 264 -18.19 -16.10 4.18
C ILE A 264 -17.78 -17.53 4.51
N ASN A 265 -17.85 -18.43 3.54
CA ASN A 265 -17.51 -19.85 3.74
C ASN A 265 -16.03 -20.02 4.14
N GLU A 266 -15.12 -19.27 3.50
CA GLU A 266 -13.69 -19.30 3.87
C GLU A 266 -13.46 -18.64 5.23
N ALA A 267 -14.13 -17.51 5.52
CA ALA A 267 -14.03 -16.83 6.80
C ALA A 267 -14.49 -17.73 7.98
N GLU A 268 -15.54 -18.55 7.78
CA GLU A 268 -15.99 -19.51 8.78
C GLU A 268 -14.95 -20.61 9.04
N LYS A 269 -14.24 -21.09 8.01
CA LYS A 269 -13.11 -22.02 8.17
C LYS A 269 -11.97 -21.41 8.98
N ASP A 270 -11.69 -20.11 8.76
CA ASP A 270 -10.69 -19.33 9.50
C ASP A 270 -11.17 -18.96 10.92
N GLY A 271 -12.33 -19.49 11.35
CA GLY A 271 -12.90 -19.26 12.68
C GLY A 271 -13.56 -17.88 12.87
N CYS A 272 -13.78 -17.14 11.79
CA CYS A 272 -14.56 -15.90 11.84
C CYS A 272 -16.05 -16.23 12.04
N LYS A 273 -16.73 -15.41 12.84
CA LYS A 273 -18.16 -15.57 13.13
C LYS A 273 -18.83 -14.22 13.22
N ILE A 274 -20.02 -14.12 12.66
CA ILE A 274 -20.87 -12.93 12.85
C ILE A 274 -21.13 -12.76 14.35
N MET A 275 -20.84 -11.59 14.88
CA MET A 275 -21.04 -11.26 16.28
C MET A 275 -22.54 -11.18 16.61
N SER A 276 -22.92 -11.72 17.77
CA SER A 276 -24.24 -11.45 18.34
C SER A 276 -24.39 -9.98 18.72
N GLN A 277 -25.62 -9.51 18.91
CA GLN A 277 -25.87 -8.13 19.34
C GLN A 277 -25.10 -7.75 20.61
N SER A 278 -25.04 -8.67 21.60
CA SER A 278 -24.30 -8.44 22.84
C SER A 278 -22.79 -8.38 22.64
N GLU A 279 -22.25 -9.19 21.74
CA GLU A 279 -20.84 -9.16 21.36
C GLU A 279 -20.49 -7.88 20.59
N LEU A 280 -21.37 -7.41 19.70
CA LEU A 280 -21.21 -6.15 18.97
C LEU A 280 -21.18 -4.97 19.92
N MET A 281 -22.09 -4.89 20.89
CA MET A 281 -22.16 -3.81 21.87
C MET A 281 -20.92 -3.73 22.78
N ASN A 282 -20.28 -4.86 23.05
CA ASN A 282 -19.10 -4.97 23.90
C ASN A 282 -17.79 -5.12 23.10
N GLY A 283 -17.89 -5.53 21.84
CA GLY A 283 -16.76 -5.94 21.03
C GLY A 283 -15.80 -4.81 20.71
N PHE A 284 -16.31 -3.62 20.47
CA PHE A 284 -15.49 -2.44 20.18
C PHE A 284 -14.77 -1.84 21.41
N ALA A 285 -15.19 -2.23 22.62
CA ALA A 285 -14.47 -1.89 23.84
C ALA A 285 -13.22 -2.76 24.07
N ASN A 286 -13.15 -3.92 23.38
CA ASN A 286 -12.01 -4.84 23.46
C ASN A 286 -11.65 -5.36 22.07
N ILE A 287 -10.46 -5.00 21.60
CA ILE A 287 -9.94 -5.36 20.28
C ILE A 287 -9.95 -6.87 20.03
N THR A 288 -9.71 -7.69 21.06
CA THR A 288 -9.72 -9.15 20.96
C THR A 288 -11.10 -9.70 20.60
N SER A 289 -12.16 -9.04 21.04
CA SER A 289 -13.55 -9.41 20.72
C SER A 289 -13.94 -8.92 19.32
N ALA A 290 -13.55 -7.71 18.94
CA ALA A 290 -13.83 -7.14 17.62
C ALA A 290 -13.19 -7.95 16.48
N THR A 291 -12.09 -8.66 16.75
CA THR A 291 -11.41 -9.47 15.73
C THR A 291 -12.13 -10.78 15.38
N LYS A 292 -13.17 -11.17 16.13
CA LYS A 292 -13.92 -12.42 15.82
C LYS A 292 -14.63 -12.38 14.47
N GLU A 293 -15.15 -11.22 14.08
CA GLU A 293 -15.86 -11.03 12.81
C GLU A 293 -14.94 -10.52 11.69
N ALA A 294 -13.82 -9.91 12.05
CA ALA A 294 -12.89 -9.34 11.07
C ALA A 294 -12.14 -10.44 10.30
N MET A 295 -12.20 -10.42 8.99
CA MET A 295 -11.39 -11.26 8.10
C MET A 295 -9.99 -10.70 7.90
N TYR A 296 -9.84 -9.40 8.00
CA TYR A 296 -8.58 -8.65 7.94
C TYR A 296 -8.63 -7.47 8.92
N ALA A 297 -7.56 -7.26 9.64
CA ALA A 297 -7.45 -6.16 10.59
C ALA A 297 -6.00 -5.66 10.63
N ALA A 298 -5.76 -4.50 10.02
CA ALA A 298 -4.47 -3.84 10.15
C ALA A 298 -4.36 -3.23 11.56
N MET A 299 -3.47 -3.80 12.37
CA MET A 299 -3.29 -3.42 13.77
C MET A 299 -2.35 -2.25 13.92
N THR A 300 -2.81 -1.17 14.54
CA THR A 300 -1.96 -0.03 14.91
C THR A 300 -1.07 -0.42 16.10
N GLN A 301 0.23 -0.18 15.97
CA GLN A 301 1.21 -0.43 17.02
C GLN A 301 1.51 0.83 17.82
N ASN A 302 1.98 0.68 19.07
CA ASN A 302 2.28 1.79 19.97
C ASN A 302 3.38 2.75 19.46
N ASP A 303 4.21 2.29 18.53
CA ASP A 303 5.28 3.07 17.90
C ASP A 303 4.82 3.86 16.67
N GLN A 304 3.54 3.71 16.26
CA GLN A 304 2.95 4.47 15.18
C GLN A 304 2.42 5.80 15.70
N THR A 305 2.91 6.89 15.12
CA THR A 305 2.47 8.23 15.49
C THR A 305 1.07 8.48 14.94
N VAL A 306 0.10 8.67 15.83
CA VAL A 306 -1.24 9.18 15.51
C VAL A 306 -1.28 10.63 15.95
N TYR A 307 -1.36 11.55 15.01
CA TYR A 307 -1.41 12.98 15.36
C TYR A 307 -2.79 13.35 15.94
N PHE A 308 -2.79 14.32 16.85
CA PHE A 308 -3.95 14.78 17.60
C PHE A 308 -5.16 15.18 16.74
N TYR A 309 -4.93 15.68 15.53
CA TYR A 309 -5.99 16.07 14.58
C TYR A 309 -6.31 15.02 13.52
N SER A 310 -5.86 13.77 13.69
CA SER A 310 -6.30 12.69 12.82
C SER A 310 -7.81 12.42 12.98
N PHE A 311 -8.46 11.85 11.97
CA PHE A 311 -9.84 11.41 12.07
C PHE A 311 -10.11 10.54 13.31
N TYR A 312 -9.14 9.75 13.74
CA TYR A 312 -9.23 8.91 14.95
C TYR A 312 -9.34 9.76 16.24
N ALA A 313 -8.60 10.84 16.34
CA ALA A 313 -8.64 11.70 17.52
C ALA A 313 -9.97 12.48 17.61
N LEU A 314 -10.55 12.86 16.47
CA LEU A 314 -11.81 13.57 16.39
C LEU A 314 -13.01 12.67 16.74
N SER A 315 -12.95 11.38 16.37
CA SER A 315 -13.98 10.38 16.69
C SER A 315 -14.11 10.12 18.20
N LEU A 316 -13.03 10.28 18.97
CA LEU A 316 -13.04 10.05 20.44
C LEU A 316 -13.55 11.24 21.25
N ILE A 317 -13.70 12.43 20.66
CA ILE A 317 -14.15 13.63 21.36
C ILE A 317 -15.69 13.73 21.34
N HIS A 318 -16.37 13.00 20.45
CA HIS A 318 -17.82 13.11 20.24
C HIS A 318 -18.62 11.83 20.54
N ILE A 319 -17.98 10.82 21.16
CA ILE A 319 -18.65 9.71 21.79
C ILE A 319 -18.63 9.92 23.31
#